data_a9621625505d86ffe05c42c430f49474
#
_entry.id   a9621625505d86ffe05c42c430f49474
#
_cell.length_a   1.000
_cell.length_b   1.000
_cell.length_c   1.000
_cell.angle_alpha   90.00
_cell.angle_beta   90.00
_cell.angle_gamma   90.00
#
_symmetry.space_group_name_H-M   'P 1'
#
loop_
_entity.id
_entity.type
_entity.pdbx_description
1 polymer ?
#
loop_
_entity_poly.entity_id
_entity_poly.type
_entity_poly.pdbx_seq_one_letter_code
_entity_poly.pdbx_strand_id
1 'polypeptide(L)'
;VFRGNSKRKGHDMKKFFILLICLFSLSSTLANSKNDLYEKIDLFGEVLENIKDEYVDDVNQAEMMDSAINGVLQSLDPYSAYMSPELFKEMQTDTKGEFGGLGIEIGMEAGVVKVISPIDDTPAAKAGIKAGDYIVKIGKEQVQGKSLLEAVKLMRGPIGTSIELTVRRKNVKKPLEFKIVRKIIEVQSVSAKLLGEDKNLGYIRLKSFNENSDKQVLKSVKDLKKKIRLKATF
;
A
#
# COMPACT_ATOMS: atom_id res chain seq x y z
N VAL A 1 35.11 -84.64 -23.54
CA VAL A 1 34.54 -84.36 -22.24
C VAL A 1 34.46 -82.84 -22.10
N PHE A 2 33.28 -82.22 -22.37
CA PHE A 2 33.00 -80.85 -22.02
C PHE A 2 31.64 -80.83 -21.36
N ARG A 3 31.57 -80.49 -20.06
CA ARG A 3 30.34 -80.28 -19.32
C ARG A 3 30.25 -78.80 -19.04
N GLY A 4 29.41 -78.12 -19.80
CA GLY A 4 29.26 -76.70 -19.79
C GLY A 4 28.45 -76.19 -18.58
N ASN A 5 28.83 -75.04 -18.13
CA ASN A 5 28.43 -74.29 -16.96
C ASN A 5 27.13 -73.52 -17.24
N SER A 6 25.96 -74.18 -17.07
CA SER A 6 24.61 -73.58 -17.38
C SER A 6 23.89 -72.95 -16.16
N LYS A 7 24.45 -73.04 -14.93
CA LYS A 7 23.73 -72.62 -13.72
C LYS A 7 23.95 -71.14 -13.26
N ARG A 8 24.95 -70.44 -13.81
CA ARG A 8 25.24 -69.05 -13.40
C ARG A 8 24.36 -67.99 -14.06
N LYS A 9 23.90 -68.18 -15.29
CA LYS A 9 23.07 -67.16 -16.01
C LYS A 9 21.66 -66.94 -15.43
N GLY A 10 21.07 -67.95 -14.76
CA GLY A 10 19.72 -67.83 -14.21
C GLY A 10 19.63 -67.01 -12.89
N HIS A 11 20.73 -66.89 -12.16
CA HIS A 11 20.75 -66.21 -10.86
C HIS A 11 20.93 -64.72 -11.04
N ASP A 12 21.70 -64.30 -12.01
CA ASP A 12 21.94 -62.90 -12.33
C ASP A 12 20.70 -62.24 -13.01
N MET A 13 19.97 -63.01 -13.83
CA MET A 13 18.67 -62.52 -14.39
C MET A 13 17.62 -62.33 -13.32
N LYS A 14 17.55 -63.17 -12.31
CA LYS A 14 16.59 -62.97 -11.19
C LYS A 14 16.95 -61.76 -10.35
N LYS A 15 18.23 -61.51 -10.07
CA LYS A 15 18.68 -60.29 -9.37
C LYS A 15 18.41 -59.01 -10.16
N PHE A 16 18.62 -59.06 -11.49
CA PHE A 16 18.32 -57.96 -12.38
C PHE A 16 16.80 -57.64 -12.40
N PHE A 17 15.95 -58.67 -12.41
CA PHE A 17 14.50 -58.50 -12.37
C PHE A 17 14.00 -57.94 -11.02
N ILE A 18 14.60 -58.37 -9.91
CA ILE A 18 14.30 -57.85 -8.58
C ILE A 18 14.73 -56.37 -8.46
N LEU A 19 15.92 -56.03 -9.00
CA LEU A 19 16.41 -54.65 -9.02
C LEU A 19 15.50 -53.74 -9.88
N LEU A 20 15.03 -54.26 -11.02
CA LEU A 20 14.09 -53.52 -11.89
C LEU A 20 12.73 -53.29 -11.22
N ILE A 21 12.21 -54.26 -10.48
CA ILE A 21 10.95 -54.13 -9.73
C ILE A 21 11.12 -53.14 -8.56
N CYS A 22 12.26 -53.14 -7.87
CA CYS A 22 12.53 -52.14 -6.83
C CYS A 22 12.68 -50.72 -7.38
N LEU A 23 13.28 -50.53 -8.56
CA LEU A 23 13.33 -49.21 -9.21
C LEU A 23 11.94 -48.72 -9.64
N PHE A 24 11.06 -49.60 -10.09
CA PHE A 24 9.70 -49.26 -10.51
C PHE A 24 8.79 -48.94 -9.33
N SER A 25 9.02 -49.55 -8.16
CA SER A 25 8.23 -49.23 -6.94
C SER A 25 8.63 -47.89 -6.28
N LEU A 26 9.85 -47.38 -6.51
CA LEU A 26 10.28 -46.07 -6.00
C LEU A 26 9.65 -44.89 -6.76
N SER A 27 9.19 -45.09 -7.99
CA SER A 27 8.60 -44.02 -8.82
C SER A 27 7.15 -43.69 -8.43
N SER A 28 6.46 -44.57 -7.70
CA SER A 28 5.03 -44.43 -7.40
C SER A 28 4.72 -43.49 -6.22
N THR A 29 5.72 -43.23 -5.36
CA THR A 29 5.50 -42.39 -4.17
C THR A 29 5.56 -40.88 -4.43
N LEU A 30 6.19 -40.47 -5.52
CA LEU A 30 6.25 -39.03 -5.92
C LEU A 30 5.03 -38.57 -6.71
N ALA A 31 4.25 -39.48 -7.29
CA ALA A 31 3.06 -39.15 -8.07
C ALA A 31 1.83 -38.84 -7.18
N ASN A 32 1.75 -39.43 -5.98
CA ASN A 32 0.57 -39.31 -5.12
C ASN A 32 0.44 -37.93 -4.45
N SER A 33 1.55 -37.28 -4.14
CA SER A 33 1.56 -35.96 -3.50
C SER A 33 1.13 -34.80 -4.44
N LYS A 34 1.36 -34.96 -5.75
CA LYS A 34 0.91 -33.98 -6.74
C LYS A 34 -0.60 -34.04 -6.98
N ASN A 35 -1.19 -35.24 -6.98
CA ASN A 35 -2.63 -35.40 -7.16
C ASN A 35 -3.44 -34.75 -6.01
N ASP A 36 -2.99 -34.92 -4.77
CA ASP A 36 -3.69 -34.35 -3.60
C ASP A 36 -3.74 -32.82 -3.61
N LEU A 37 -2.66 -32.16 -4.05
CA LEU A 37 -2.64 -30.70 -4.20
C LEU A 37 -3.59 -30.22 -5.32
N TYR A 38 -3.62 -30.90 -6.47
CA TYR A 38 -4.51 -30.52 -7.57
C TYR A 38 -5.98 -30.73 -7.21
N GLU A 39 -6.32 -31.83 -6.53
CA GLU A 39 -7.68 -32.08 -6.02
C GLU A 39 -8.14 -30.97 -5.05
N LYS A 40 -7.22 -30.45 -4.22
CA LYS A 40 -7.53 -29.31 -3.33
C LYS A 40 -7.70 -27.98 -4.08
N ILE A 41 -6.95 -27.79 -5.16
CA ILE A 41 -7.09 -26.61 -6.03
C ILE A 41 -8.42 -26.67 -6.77
N ASP A 42 -8.79 -27.84 -7.30
CA ASP A 42 -10.08 -28.05 -7.97
C ASP A 42 -11.25 -27.80 -7.01
N LEU A 43 -11.20 -28.37 -5.79
CA LEU A 43 -12.19 -28.11 -4.75
C LEU A 43 -12.28 -26.62 -4.39
N PHE A 44 -11.15 -25.94 -4.31
CA PHE A 44 -11.12 -24.50 -4.06
C PHE A 44 -11.81 -23.72 -5.20
N GLY A 45 -11.59 -24.13 -6.46
CA GLY A 45 -12.26 -23.56 -7.62
C GLY A 45 -13.79 -23.75 -7.57
N GLU A 46 -14.26 -24.96 -7.25
CA GLU A 46 -15.68 -25.26 -7.07
C GLU A 46 -16.33 -24.41 -5.98
N VAL A 47 -15.64 -24.21 -4.83
CA VAL A 47 -16.14 -23.36 -3.75
C VAL A 47 -16.26 -21.90 -4.21
N LEU A 48 -15.29 -21.38 -4.96
CA LEU A 48 -15.35 -20.01 -5.50
C LEU A 48 -16.50 -19.83 -6.49
N GLU A 49 -16.75 -20.85 -7.33
CA GLU A 49 -17.85 -20.83 -8.30
C GLU A 49 -19.21 -20.87 -7.58
N ASN A 50 -19.37 -21.74 -6.60
CA ASN A 50 -20.58 -21.82 -5.78
C ASN A 50 -20.87 -20.51 -5.03
N ILE A 51 -19.85 -19.87 -4.47
CA ILE A 51 -20.00 -18.55 -3.81
C ILE A 51 -20.48 -17.51 -4.83
N LYS A 52 -19.88 -17.48 -6.02
CA LYS A 52 -20.28 -16.54 -7.07
C LYS A 52 -21.72 -16.71 -7.51
N ASP A 53 -22.19 -17.96 -7.60
CA ASP A 53 -23.50 -18.30 -8.19
C ASP A 53 -24.63 -18.32 -7.15
N GLU A 54 -24.33 -18.64 -5.88
CA GLU A 54 -25.34 -18.88 -4.86
C GLU A 54 -25.32 -17.87 -3.68
N TYR A 55 -24.29 -17.01 -3.59
CA TYR A 55 -24.24 -16.05 -2.49
C TYR A 55 -25.25 -14.92 -2.72
N VAL A 56 -25.87 -14.43 -1.63
CA VAL A 56 -27.00 -13.47 -1.68
C VAL A 56 -26.61 -12.10 -2.25
N ASP A 57 -25.38 -11.67 -2.04
CA ASP A 57 -24.87 -10.39 -2.51
C ASP A 57 -23.81 -10.58 -3.63
N ASP A 58 -23.67 -9.58 -4.47
CA ASP A 58 -22.61 -9.56 -5.51
C ASP A 58 -21.22 -9.61 -4.87
N VAL A 59 -20.42 -10.61 -5.25
CA VAL A 59 -19.10 -10.84 -4.68
C VAL A 59 -18.00 -10.38 -5.63
N ASN A 60 -17.06 -9.59 -5.12
CA ASN A 60 -15.87 -9.22 -5.88
C ASN A 60 -14.86 -10.38 -5.89
N GLN A 61 -14.77 -11.08 -7.02
CA GLN A 61 -13.89 -12.23 -7.17
C GLN A 61 -12.40 -11.90 -6.94
N ALA A 62 -11.94 -10.69 -7.31
CA ALA A 62 -10.56 -10.28 -7.10
C ALA A 62 -10.25 -10.13 -5.60
N GLU A 63 -11.15 -9.49 -4.84
CA GLU A 63 -11.00 -9.35 -3.38
C GLU A 63 -11.09 -10.69 -2.65
N MET A 64 -11.93 -11.60 -3.14
CA MET A 64 -12.00 -12.97 -2.62
C MET A 64 -10.67 -13.72 -2.82
N MET A 65 -10.08 -13.61 -4.01
CA MET A 65 -8.81 -14.25 -4.32
C MET A 65 -7.67 -13.66 -3.47
N ASP A 66 -7.61 -12.33 -3.32
CA ASP A 66 -6.65 -11.65 -2.45
C ASP A 66 -6.77 -12.12 -0.99
N SER A 67 -8.00 -12.29 -0.51
CA SER A 67 -8.30 -12.81 0.83
C SER A 67 -7.85 -14.27 1.00
N ALA A 68 -8.04 -15.11 -0.02
CA ALA A 68 -7.60 -16.50 -0.01
C ALA A 68 -6.07 -16.60 0.03
N ILE A 69 -5.36 -15.81 -0.78
CA ILE A 69 -3.90 -15.73 -0.78
C ILE A 69 -3.40 -15.28 0.61
N ASN A 70 -4.04 -14.28 1.20
CA ASN A 70 -3.71 -13.84 2.56
C ASN A 70 -3.94 -14.93 3.60
N GLY A 71 -5.02 -15.71 3.49
CA GLY A 71 -5.27 -16.85 4.37
C GLY A 71 -4.15 -17.91 4.31
N VAL A 72 -3.66 -18.21 3.12
CA VAL A 72 -2.52 -19.12 2.95
C VAL A 72 -1.25 -18.56 3.59
N LEU A 73 -0.94 -17.28 3.37
CA LEU A 73 0.26 -16.66 3.93
C LEU A 73 0.19 -16.54 5.46
N GLN A 74 -0.94 -16.19 6.03
CA GLN A 74 -1.15 -16.12 7.47
C GLN A 74 -1.04 -17.48 8.17
N SER A 75 -1.23 -18.58 7.44
CA SER A 75 -0.98 -19.92 7.99
C SER A 75 0.50 -20.24 8.19
N LEU A 76 1.41 -19.47 7.59
CA LEU A 76 2.87 -19.64 7.74
C LEU A 76 3.37 -18.91 9.00
N ASP A 77 3.05 -17.62 9.11
CA ASP A 77 3.42 -16.77 10.24
C ASP A 77 2.57 -15.48 10.27
N PRO A 78 2.50 -14.76 11.40
CA PRO A 78 1.68 -13.55 11.52
C PRO A 78 2.23 -12.32 10.78
N TYR A 79 3.41 -12.39 10.20
CA TYR A 79 4.05 -11.27 9.47
C TYR A 79 3.98 -11.44 7.95
N SER A 80 3.66 -12.64 7.48
CA SER A 80 3.47 -12.92 6.05
C SER A 80 2.11 -12.45 5.59
N ALA A 81 2.08 -11.56 4.59
CA ALA A 81 0.85 -11.02 4.01
C ALA A 81 1.02 -10.74 2.52
N TYR A 82 -0.06 -10.91 1.78
CA TYR A 82 -0.17 -10.42 0.41
C TYR A 82 -0.61 -8.96 0.41
N MET A 83 0.00 -8.18 -0.43
CA MET A 83 -0.42 -6.81 -0.69
C MET A 83 -0.84 -6.68 -2.14
N SER A 84 -2.05 -6.20 -2.38
CA SER A 84 -2.43 -5.79 -3.73
C SER A 84 -1.48 -4.69 -4.24
N PRO A 85 -1.37 -4.47 -5.56
CA PRO A 85 -0.55 -3.40 -6.11
C PRO A 85 -0.84 -2.02 -5.49
N GLU A 86 -2.10 -1.77 -5.16
CA GLU A 86 -2.56 -0.53 -4.53
C GLU A 86 -2.04 -0.40 -3.09
N LEU A 87 -2.22 -1.45 -2.27
CA LEU A 87 -1.73 -1.48 -0.89
C LEU A 87 -0.21 -1.40 -0.82
N PHE A 88 0.49 -2.09 -1.73
CA PHE A 88 1.95 -2.01 -1.82
C PHE A 88 2.42 -0.59 -2.13
N LYS A 89 1.72 0.10 -3.04
CA LYS A 89 2.02 1.50 -3.38
C LYS A 89 1.74 2.45 -2.22
N GLU A 90 0.66 2.23 -1.45
CA GLU A 90 0.39 2.99 -0.23
C GLU A 90 1.48 2.78 0.82
N MET A 91 1.87 1.52 1.09
CA MET A 91 2.97 1.19 2.00
C MET A 91 4.30 1.83 1.57
N GLN A 92 4.62 1.83 0.27
CA GLN A 92 5.81 2.52 -0.23
C GLN A 92 5.75 4.03 0.01
N THR A 93 4.58 4.64 -0.15
CA THR A 93 4.34 6.06 0.10
C THR A 93 4.55 6.40 1.57
N ASP A 94 4.00 5.59 2.46
CA ASP A 94 4.13 5.79 3.91
C ASP A 94 5.57 5.58 4.38
N THR A 95 6.26 4.59 3.82
CA THR A 95 7.68 4.31 4.13
C THR A 95 8.58 5.45 3.66
N LYS A 96 8.38 5.94 2.45
CA LYS A 96 9.14 7.08 1.91
C LYS A 96 8.79 8.39 2.60
N GLY A 97 7.57 8.51 3.12
CA GLY A 97 7.07 9.74 3.71
C GLY A 97 6.84 10.85 2.68
N GLU A 98 6.56 10.48 1.43
CA GLU A 98 6.28 11.42 0.35
C GLU A 98 5.34 10.83 -0.68
N PHE A 99 4.52 11.65 -1.31
CA PHE A 99 3.59 11.24 -2.35
C PHE A 99 3.37 12.31 -3.41
N GLY A 100 2.93 11.88 -4.60
CA GLY A 100 2.52 12.80 -5.65
C GLY A 100 1.15 13.40 -5.36
N GLY A 101 1.06 14.72 -5.19
CA GLY A 101 -0.17 15.39 -4.81
C GLY A 101 -0.12 16.89 -4.97
N LEU A 102 -1.08 17.56 -4.33
CA LEU A 102 -1.31 19.01 -4.41
C LEU A 102 -0.82 19.77 -3.18
N GLY A 103 -0.69 19.06 -2.03
CA GLY A 103 -0.33 19.67 -0.75
C GLY A 103 -1.50 20.42 -0.11
N ILE A 104 -2.63 19.73 0.07
CA ILE A 104 -3.82 20.24 0.72
C ILE A 104 -4.21 19.32 1.86
N GLU A 105 -4.42 19.86 3.02
CA GLU A 105 -5.10 19.19 4.12
C GLU A 105 -6.61 19.41 3.95
N ILE A 106 -7.36 18.31 3.92
CA ILE A 106 -8.80 18.33 3.65
C ILE A 106 -9.58 17.57 4.73
N GLY A 107 -10.85 17.92 4.86
CA GLY A 107 -11.81 17.23 5.71
C GLY A 107 -13.18 17.19 5.07
N MET A 108 -14.12 16.48 5.69
CA MET A 108 -15.52 16.49 5.29
C MET A 108 -16.32 17.45 6.17
N GLU A 109 -17.13 18.31 5.57
CA GLU A 109 -18.08 19.16 6.25
C GLU A 109 -19.40 19.16 5.48
N ALA A 110 -20.47 18.71 6.13
CA ALA A 110 -21.81 18.60 5.53
C ALA A 110 -21.85 17.84 4.19
N GLY A 111 -21.07 16.75 4.07
CA GLY A 111 -21.02 15.91 2.85
C GLY A 111 -20.21 16.51 1.69
N VAL A 112 -19.46 17.58 1.95
CA VAL A 112 -18.60 18.24 0.95
C VAL A 112 -17.15 18.26 1.43
N VAL A 113 -16.20 18.14 0.52
CA VAL A 113 -14.78 18.23 0.84
C VAL A 113 -14.38 19.68 1.06
N LYS A 114 -13.91 19.98 2.28
CA LYS A 114 -13.43 21.29 2.70
C LYS A 114 -11.92 21.30 2.82
N VAL A 115 -11.30 22.35 2.33
CA VAL A 115 -9.88 22.65 2.56
C VAL A 115 -9.72 23.14 4.00
N ILE A 116 -9.01 22.37 4.83
CA ILE A 116 -8.62 22.76 6.18
C ILE A 116 -7.48 23.78 6.06
N SER A 117 -6.41 23.40 5.34
CA SER A 117 -5.27 24.27 5.08
C SER A 117 -4.51 23.80 3.84
N PRO A 118 -4.07 24.67 2.94
CA PRO A 118 -2.99 24.34 2.02
C PRO A 118 -1.67 24.27 2.80
N ILE A 119 -0.81 23.33 2.43
CA ILE A 119 0.53 23.21 3.00
C ILE A 119 1.43 24.25 2.33
N ASP A 120 2.21 24.99 3.13
CA ASP A 120 3.12 26.01 2.62
C ASP A 120 4.07 25.46 1.55
N ASP A 121 4.42 26.30 0.58
CA ASP A 121 5.33 26.00 -0.55
C ASP A 121 4.84 24.93 -1.53
N THR A 122 3.67 24.35 -1.33
CA THR A 122 3.10 23.32 -2.21
C THR A 122 2.41 23.90 -3.46
N PRO A 123 2.11 23.07 -4.46
CA PRO A 123 1.40 23.48 -5.67
C PRO A 123 0.05 24.16 -5.40
N ALA A 124 -0.71 23.66 -4.43
CA ALA A 124 -2.03 24.21 -4.10
C ALA A 124 -1.93 25.60 -3.46
N ALA A 125 -0.99 25.79 -2.53
CA ALA A 125 -0.73 27.09 -1.94
C ALA A 125 -0.33 28.13 -3.01
N LYS A 126 0.57 27.73 -3.92
CA LYS A 126 1.02 28.57 -5.05
C LYS A 126 -0.09 28.89 -6.06
N ALA A 127 -1.02 27.96 -6.25
CA ALA A 127 -2.20 28.18 -7.09
C ALA A 127 -3.24 29.11 -6.46
N GLY A 128 -3.14 29.39 -5.16
CA GLY A 128 -4.07 30.29 -4.45
C GLY A 128 -5.28 29.60 -3.82
N ILE A 129 -5.21 28.29 -3.59
CA ILE A 129 -6.15 27.56 -2.73
C ILE A 129 -6.03 28.10 -1.31
N LYS A 130 -7.16 28.29 -0.62
CA LYS A 130 -7.22 28.86 0.73
C LYS A 130 -7.95 27.95 1.71
N ALA A 131 -7.63 28.08 2.99
CA ALA A 131 -8.41 27.48 4.05
C ALA A 131 -9.87 27.89 3.98
N GLY A 132 -10.81 26.99 4.17
CA GLY A 132 -12.24 27.20 4.06
C GLY A 132 -12.81 27.11 2.64
N ASP A 133 -12.00 26.81 1.63
CA ASP A 133 -12.50 26.50 0.29
C ASP A 133 -13.23 25.16 0.29
N TYR A 134 -14.33 25.05 -0.47
CA TYR A 134 -15.06 23.81 -0.67
C TYR A 134 -14.77 23.27 -2.08
N ILE A 135 -14.18 22.10 -2.16
CA ILE A 135 -13.89 21.43 -3.44
C ILE A 135 -15.17 20.75 -3.91
N VAL A 136 -15.72 21.23 -5.02
CA VAL A 136 -16.97 20.70 -5.59
C VAL A 136 -16.75 19.79 -6.78
N LYS A 137 -15.58 19.91 -7.46
CA LYS A 137 -15.23 19.06 -8.60
C LYS A 137 -13.72 18.81 -8.66
N ILE A 138 -13.34 17.57 -9.00
CA ILE A 138 -11.96 17.13 -9.18
C ILE A 138 -11.86 16.54 -10.59
N GLY A 139 -11.16 17.22 -11.50
CA GLY A 139 -11.18 16.87 -12.92
C GLY A 139 -12.60 16.89 -13.49
N LYS A 140 -13.07 15.76 -13.98
CA LYS A 140 -14.44 15.59 -14.49
C LYS A 140 -15.46 15.13 -13.42
N GLU A 141 -14.99 14.71 -12.25
CA GLU A 141 -15.78 14.06 -11.21
C GLU A 141 -16.37 15.09 -10.23
N GLN A 142 -17.65 14.96 -9.95
CA GLN A 142 -18.32 15.69 -8.84
C GLN A 142 -17.89 15.07 -7.51
N VAL A 143 -17.63 15.89 -6.52
CA VAL A 143 -17.18 15.44 -5.19
C VAL A 143 -18.35 15.13 -4.25
N GLN A 144 -19.51 15.67 -4.53
CA GLN A 144 -20.70 15.43 -3.72
C GLN A 144 -21.06 13.93 -3.68
N GLY A 145 -21.25 13.40 -2.48
CA GLY A 145 -21.56 11.98 -2.25
C GLY A 145 -20.35 11.04 -2.24
N LYS A 146 -19.15 11.55 -2.51
CA LYS A 146 -17.92 10.77 -2.39
C LYS A 146 -17.38 10.81 -0.95
N SER A 147 -16.73 9.76 -0.53
CA SER A 147 -15.98 9.71 0.73
C SER A 147 -14.72 10.58 0.65
N LEU A 148 -14.17 10.93 1.82
CA LEU A 148 -12.89 11.65 1.89
C LEU A 148 -11.77 10.88 1.21
N LEU A 149 -11.75 9.55 1.36
CA LEU A 149 -10.74 8.68 0.76
C LEU A 149 -10.80 8.70 -0.77
N GLU A 150 -11.98 8.63 -1.35
CA GLU A 150 -12.17 8.74 -2.80
C GLU A 150 -11.71 10.10 -3.33
N ALA A 151 -12.03 11.18 -2.63
CA ALA A 151 -11.55 12.51 -3.01
C ALA A 151 -10.02 12.60 -2.95
N VAL A 152 -9.39 12.02 -1.91
CA VAL A 152 -7.92 11.92 -1.80
C VAL A 152 -7.33 11.13 -2.96
N LYS A 153 -7.91 9.96 -3.30
CA LYS A 153 -7.46 9.14 -4.43
C LYS A 153 -7.50 9.90 -5.75
N LEU A 154 -8.55 10.67 -6.00
CA LEU A 154 -8.67 11.50 -7.21
C LEU A 154 -7.63 12.64 -7.25
N MET A 155 -7.32 13.26 -6.11
CA MET A 155 -6.33 14.34 -6.03
C MET A 155 -4.90 13.86 -6.12
N ARG A 156 -4.58 12.67 -5.59
CA ARG A 156 -3.26 12.02 -5.73
C ARG A 156 -3.04 11.56 -7.18
N GLY A 157 -1.80 11.33 -7.54
CA GLY A 157 -1.44 10.78 -8.86
C GLY A 157 0.02 10.99 -9.21
N PRO A 158 0.44 10.59 -10.42
CA PRO A 158 1.82 10.70 -10.86
C PRO A 158 2.33 12.15 -10.82
N ILE A 159 3.56 12.34 -10.36
CA ILE A 159 4.23 13.64 -10.32
C ILE A 159 4.32 14.19 -11.74
N GLY A 160 4.13 15.51 -11.88
CA GLY A 160 4.15 16.19 -13.17
C GLY A 160 2.83 16.19 -13.94
N THR A 161 1.84 15.36 -13.52
CA THR A 161 0.51 15.41 -14.13
C THR A 161 -0.31 16.57 -13.59
N SER A 162 -1.17 17.16 -14.43
CA SER A 162 -2.05 18.25 -14.01
C SER A 162 -3.45 17.75 -13.66
N ILE A 163 -4.08 18.45 -12.74
CA ILE A 163 -5.47 18.25 -12.34
C ILE A 163 -6.19 19.58 -12.22
N GLU A 164 -7.46 19.58 -12.55
CA GLU A 164 -8.34 20.76 -12.41
C GLU A 164 -9.21 20.58 -11.18
N LEU A 165 -9.24 21.60 -10.32
CA LEU A 165 -10.12 21.68 -9.16
C LEU A 165 -11.12 22.80 -9.37
N THR A 166 -12.41 22.52 -9.20
CA THR A 166 -13.44 23.56 -9.08
C THR A 166 -13.77 23.73 -7.61
N VAL A 167 -13.66 24.96 -7.14
CA VAL A 167 -13.75 25.32 -5.73
C VAL A 167 -14.82 26.37 -5.52
N ARG A 168 -15.63 26.23 -4.46
CA ARG A 168 -16.48 27.30 -3.94
C ARG A 168 -15.83 27.97 -2.75
N ARG A 169 -15.73 29.25 -2.79
CA ARG A 169 -15.16 30.11 -1.72
C ARG A 169 -16.22 31.03 -1.15
N LYS A 170 -16.25 31.17 0.17
CA LYS A 170 -17.16 32.10 0.85
C LYS A 170 -16.96 33.52 0.29
N ASN A 171 -18.06 34.22 0.07
CA ASN A 171 -18.10 35.57 -0.49
C ASN A 171 -17.66 35.69 -1.97
N VAL A 172 -17.47 34.61 -2.69
CA VAL A 172 -17.21 34.62 -4.14
C VAL A 172 -18.40 33.99 -4.85
N LYS A 173 -19.08 34.78 -5.71
CA LYS A 173 -20.32 34.33 -6.38
C LYS A 173 -20.09 33.21 -7.39
N LYS A 174 -18.98 33.25 -8.13
CA LYS A 174 -18.66 32.25 -9.16
C LYS A 174 -17.70 31.18 -8.61
N PRO A 175 -17.84 29.90 -9.00
CA PRO A 175 -16.83 28.90 -8.71
C PRO A 175 -15.48 29.34 -9.26
N LEU A 176 -14.42 28.98 -8.57
CA LEU A 176 -13.04 29.22 -8.96
C LEU A 176 -12.47 27.93 -9.55
N GLU A 177 -11.76 28.04 -10.65
CA GLU A 177 -11.10 26.91 -11.30
C GLU A 177 -9.58 27.04 -11.14
N PHE A 178 -8.95 25.95 -10.68
CA PHE A 178 -7.52 25.88 -10.43
C PHE A 178 -6.93 24.70 -11.21
N LYS A 179 -6.01 24.99 -12.11
CA LYS A 179 -5.20 23.96 -12.77
C LYS A 179 -3.88 23.81 -12.03
N ILE A 180 -3.66 22.65 -11.40
CA ILE A 180 -2.55 22.42 -10.50
C ILE A 180 -1.75 21.23 -10.99
N VAL A 181 -0.43 21.37 -11.06
CA VAL A 181 0.51 20.28 -11.40
C VAL A 181 0.91 19.56 -10.12
N ARG A 182 0.73 18.24 -10.07
CA ARG A 182 1.12 17.42 -8.94
C ARG A 182 2.64 17.42 -8.75
N LYS A 183 3.08 17.59 -7.51
CA LYS A 183 4.48 17.51 -7.11
C LYS A 183 4.66 16.55 -5.96
N ILE A 184 5.90 16.28 -5.59
CA ILE A 184 6.23 15.56 -4.37
C ILE A 184 5.76 16.40 -3.19
N ILE A 185 4.96 15.80 -2.32
CA ILE A 185 4.50 16.37 -1.07
C ILE A 185 5.13 15.54 0.06
N GLU A 186 6.00 16.18 0.86
CA GLU A 186 6.61 15.54 2.02
C GLU A 186 5.63 15.47 3.19
N VAL A 187 5.51 14.30 3.80
CA VAL A 187 4.73 14.11 5.02
C VAL A 187 5.50 14.71 6.19
N GLN A 188 4.88 15.65 6.89
CA GLN A 188 5.46 16.26 8.10
C GLN A 188 5.42 15.26 9.26
N SER A 189 6.43 14.38 9.34
CA SER A 189 6.56 13.37 10.39
C SER A 189 7.02 13.95 11.75
N VAL A 190 7.55 15.17 11.75
CA VAL A 190 8.10 15.82 12.94
C VAL A 190 7.41 17.16 13.19
N SER A 191 7.06 17.42 14.44
CA SER A 191 6.67 18.75 14.91
C SER A 191 7.60 19.22 16.01
N ALA A 192 7.93 20.52 16.01
CA ALA A 192 8.85 21.09 16.96
C ALA A 192 8.35 22.44 17.48
N LYS A 193 8.47 22.66 18.79
CA LYS A 193 8.10 23.91 19.43
C LYS A 193 9.00 24.21 20.64
N LEU A 194 9.02 25.49 21.03
CA LEU A 194 9.66 25.90 22.28
C LEU A 194 8.63 25.84 23.41
N LEU A 195 9.03 25.34 24.55
CA LEU A 195 8.26 25.25 25.80
C LEU A 195 8.99 26.01 26.93
N GLY A 196 8.27 26.14 28.05
CA GLY A 196 8.70 26.91 29.20
C GLY A 196 8.31 28.38 29.11
N GLU A 197 8.23 29.08 30.25
CA GLU A 197 7.90 30.50 30.32
C GLU A 197 8.90 31.34 29.53
N ASP A 198 10.17 31.00 29.60
CA ASP A 198 11.26 31.67 28.87
C ASP A 198 11.42 31.12 27.44
N LYS A 199 10.63 30.09 27.02
CA LYS A 199 10.78 29.41 25.75
C LYS A 199 12.21 28.90 25.50
N ASN A 200 12.84 28.36 26.54
CA ASN A 200 14.20 27.84 26.51
C ASN A 200 14.29 26.33 26.32
N LEU A 201 13.16 25.62 26.41
CA LEU A 201 13.08 24.18 26.20
C LEU A 201 12.60 23.85 24.78
N GLY A 202 13.39 23.09 24.02
CA GLY A 202 13.00 22.57 22.73
C GLY A 202 12.21 21.26 22.88
N TYR A 203 10.98 21.23 22.39
CA TYR A 203 10.16 20.04 22.32
C TYR A 203 10.06 19.56 20.88
N ILE A 204 10.38 18.29 20.64
CA ILE A 204 10.27 17.63 19.35
C ILE A 204 9.36 16.41 19.51
N ARG A 205 8.35 16.33 18.66
CA ARG A 205 7.42 15.20 18.61
C ARG A 205 7.54 14.52 17.24
N LEU A 206 7.89 13.24 17.26
CA LEU A 206 7.81 12.37 16.09
C LEU A 206 6.38 11.81 16.01
N LYS A 207 5.68 12.09 14.91
CA LYS A 207 4.28 11.68 14.67
C LYS A 207 4.20 10.35 13.94
N SER A 208 5.11 10.14 12.99
CA SER A 208 5.24 8.92 12.19
C SER A 208 6.71 8.66 11.87
N PHE A 209 7.04 7.41 11.57
CA PHE A 209 8.38 6.99 11.21
C PHE A 209 8.43 6.71 9.70
N ASN A 210 9.25 7.45 8.95
CA ASN A 210 9.49 7.25 7.53
C ASN A 210 10.96 7.59 7.19
N GLU A 211 11.36 7.36 5.94
CA GLU A 211 12.74 7.58 5.49
C GLU A 211 13.26 9.02 5.64
N ASN A 212 12.35 9.99 5.79
CA ASN A 212 12.70 11.41 5.96
C ASN A 212 12.67 11.88 7.43
N SER A 213 12.32 11.01 8.38
CA SER A 213 12.13 11.37 9.80
C SER A 213 13.42 11.85 10.44
N ASP A 214 14.56 11.23 10.14
CA ASP A 214 15.89 11.61 10.65
C ASP A 214 16.27 13.03 10.23
N LYS A 215 16.11 13.35 8.94
CA LYS A 215 16.39 14.69 8.37
C LYS A 215 15.48 15.75 8.98
N GLN A 216 14.19 15.44 9.15
CA GLN A 216 13.23 16.35 9.76
C GLN A 216 13.53 16.61 11.26
N VAL A 217 13.94 15.57 12.01
CA VAL A 217 14.40 15.73 13.40
C VAL A 217 15.64 16.61 13.46
N LEU A 218 16.68 16.32 12.66
CA LEU A 218 17.90 17.11 12.62
C LEU A 218 17.65 18.58 12.25
N LYS A 219 16.79 18.82 11.29
CA LYS A 219 16.35 20.19 10.91
C LYS A 219 15.68 20.87 12.09
N SER A 220 14.72 20.18 12.73
CA SER A 220 13.98 20.72 13.89
C SER A 220 14.91 21.08 15.04
N VAL A 221 15.92 20.24 15.34
CA VAL A 221 16.93 20.55 16.36
C VAL A 221 17.73 21.81 16.02
N LYS A 222 18.17 21.93 14.76
CA LYS A 222 18.91 23.11 14.28
C LYS A 222 18.07 24.38 14.40
N ASP A 223 16.81 24.34 13.98
CA ASP A 223 15.89 25.46 14.00
C ASP A 223 15.55 25.90 15.43
N LEU A 224 15.31 24.96 16.35
CA LEU A 224 15.10 25.24 17.77
C LEU A 224 16.33 25.87 18.40
N LYS A 225 17.53 25.32 18.17
CA LYS A 225 18.79 25.88 18.68
C LYS A 225 19.02 27.31 18.19
N LYS A 226 18.72 27.59 16.92
CA LYS A 226 18.83 28.96 16.37
C LYS A 226 17.85 29.91 17.04
N LYS A 227 16.59 29.48 17.27
CA LYS A 227 15.57 30.29 17.95
C LYS A 227 15.93 30.60 19.41
N ILE A 228 16.48 29.63 20.15
CA ILE A 228 16.93 29.83 21.54
C ILE A 228 18.10 30.80 21.55
N ARG A 229 19.10 30.62 20.67
CA ARG A 229 20.30 31.44 20.62
C ARG A 229 20.00 32.92 20.25
N LEU A 230 19.07 33.15 19.33
CA LEU A 230 18.62 34.51 18.95
C LEU A 230 17.94 35.23 20.12
N LYS A 231 17.26 34.50 21.02
CA LYS A 231 16.62 35.10 22.22
C LYS A 231 17.63 35.45 23.33
N ALA A 232 18.74 34.69 23.42
CA ALA A 232 19.79 34.98 24.41
C ALA A 232 20.69 36.17 24.00
N THR A 233 20.47 36.76 22.82
CA THR A 233 21.28 37.86 22.25
C THR A 233 20.55 39.22 22.38
N PHE A 234 19.33 39.23 22.87
CA PHE A 234 18.53 40.42 23.21
C PHE A 234 18.17 40.42 24.68
#